data_21fcfcb7c464114023b77344a372846f
#
_entry.id   21fcfcb7c464114023b77344a372846f
#
_cell.length_a   1.000
_cell.length_b   1.000
_cell.length_c   1.000
_cell.angle_alpha   90.00
_cell.angle_beta   90.00
_cell.angle_gamma   90.00
#
_symmetry.space_group_name_H-M   'P 1'
#
loop_
_entity.id
_entity.type
_entity.pdbx_description
1 polymer ?
#
loop_
_entity_poly.entity_id
_entity_poly.type
_entity_poly.pdbx_seq_one_letter_code
_entity_poly.pdbx_strand_id
1 'polypeptide(L)'
;MDTPSDELQLSRNTVDECFDFIVSELKGAQNDGLLDDASTDKVSGYGRIDKAIAQAFIIEALTYRASWLFNGECNYYSDLANTDGTKLFPNKPDEAAKRANWQKVINECNTFFSNYGSRYHLMYTNKDGVSVSGPDSEGFSPTESYRRAVRTLFSEMGNNKE
;
A
#
# COMPACT_ATOMS: atom_id res chain seq x y z
N MET A 1 2.88 32.30 -29.15
CA MET A 1 1.46 32.46 -28.76
C MET A 1 1.46 32.31 -27.25
N ASP A 2 1.36 33.41 -26.51
CA ASP A 2 1.34 33.33 -25.05
C ASP A 2 -0.07 32.94 -24.63
N THR A 3 -0.21 31.77 -24.08
CA THR A 3 -1.48 31.35 -23.45
C THR A 3 -1.74 32.29 -22.27
N PRO A 4 -2.92 32.91 -22.15
CA PRO A 4 -3.24 33.74 -21.01
C PRO A 4 -2.97 32.99 -19.69
N SER A 5 -2.38 33.66 -18.70
CA SER A 5 -2.00 33.04 -17.43
C SER A 5 -3.18 32.40 -16.70
N ASP A 6 -4.39 32.89 -16.92
CA ASP A 6 -5.62 32.38 -16.31
C ASP A 6 -6.04 31.00 -16.87
N GLU A 7 -5.69 30.71 -18.14
CA GLU A 7 -5.94 29.40 -18.74
C GLU A 7 -4.96 28.32 -18.25
N LEU A 8 -3.88 28.72 -17.60
CA LEU A 8 -2.87 27.80 -17.02
C LEU A 8 -3.16 27.46 -15.56
N GLN A 9 -4.13 28.14 -14.95
CA GLN A 9 -4.50 27.91 -13.55
C GLN A 9 -5.56 26.82 -13.47
N LEU A 10 -5.11 25.57 -13.30
CA LEU A 10 -6.00 24.46 -13.03
C LEU A 10 -6.37 24.40 -11.55
N SER A 11 -7.64 24.13 -11.26
CA SER A 11 -8.08 23.82 -9.89
C SER A 11 -7.44 22.53 -9.40
N ARG A 12 -7.09 22.48 -8.13
CA ARG A 12 -6.57 21.27 -7.50
C ARG A 12 -7.70 20.28 -7.24
N ASN A 13 -7.43 19.02 -7.43
CA ASN A 13 -8.35 17.96 -7.02
C ASN A 13 -8.38 17.85 -5.49
N THR A 14 -9.47 17.36 -4.97
CA THR A 14 -9.58 17.04 -3.55
C THR A 14 -8.69 15.84 -3.21
N VAL A 15 -8.34 15.71 -1.94
CA VAL A 15 -7.57 14.55 -1.45
C VAL A 15 -8.30 13.24 -1.75
N ASP A 16 -9.62 13.21 -1.60
CA ASP A 16 -10.42 12.03 -1.91
C ASP A 16 -10.35 11.64 -3.39
N GLU A 17 -10.47 12.60 -4.30
CA GLU A 17 -10.31 12.38 -5.74
C GLU A 17 -8.91 11.86 -6.10
N CYS A 18 -7.87 12.38 -5.43
CA CYS A 18 -6.50 11.89 -5.65
C CYS A 18 -6.35 10.43 -5.22
N PHE A 19 -6.89 10.04 -4.06
CA PHE A 19 -6.85 8.65 -3.63
C PHE A 19 -7.69 7.74 -4.51
N ASP A 20 -8.88 8.18 -4.92
CA ASP A 20 -9.73 7.42 -5.84
C ASP A 20 -9.02 7.21 -7.19
N PHE A 21 -8.33 8.23 -7.71
CA PHE A 21 -7.52 8.11 -8.91
C PHE A 21 -6.40 7.09 -8.75
N ILE A 22 -5.58 7.17 -7.68
CA ILE A 22 -4.49 6.22 -7.41
C ILE A 22 -5.02 4.79 -7.37
N VAL A 23 -6.11 4.55 -6.63
CA VAL A 23 -6.69 3.21 -6.51
C VAL A 23 -7.25 2.71 -7.84
N SER A 24 -7.90 3.58 -8.63
CA SER A 24 -8.47 3.22 -9.93
C SER A 24 -7.37 2.83 -10.93
N GLU A 25 -6.27 3.60 -10.99
CA GLU A 25 -5.14 3.31 -11.87
C GLU A 25 -4.45 2.00 -11.51
N LEU A 26 -4.23 1.73 -10.21
CA LEU A 26 -3.65 0.47 -9.77
C LEU A 26 -4.56 -0.73 -10.08
N LYS A 27 -5.88 -0.59 -9.91
CA LYS A 27 -6.85 -1.63 -10.31
C LYS A 27 -6.92 -1.81 -11.82
N GLY A 28 -6.85 -0.72 -12.58
CA GLY A 28 -6.72 -0.76 -14.04
C GLY A 28 -5.50 -1.56 -14.45
N ALA A 29 -4.33 -1.25 -13.89
CA ALA A 29 -3.09 -1.98 -14.18
C ALA A 29 -3.18 -3.47 -13.83
N GLN A 30 -3.85 -3.86 -12.74
CA GLN A 30 -4.09 -5.28 -12.43
C GLN A 30 -4.91 -6.00 -13.51
N ASN A 31 -5.84 -5.29 -14.16
CA ASN A 31 -6.70 -5.86 -15.20
C ASN A 31 -6.02 -5.86 -16.57
N ASP A 32 -5.18 -4.87 -16.87
CA ASP A 32 -4.68 -4.54 -18.21
C ASP A 32 -3.25 -5.02 -18.49
N GLY A 33 -2.75 -6.03 -17.78
CA GLY A 33 -1.54 -6.69 -18.22
C GLY A 33 -0.38 -6.78 -17.25
N LEU A 34 -0.57 -6.51 -15.97
CA LEU A 34 0.40 -6.92 -14.96
C LEU A 34 0.51 -8.45 -14.91
N LEU A 35 1.72 -8.94 -14.69
CA LEU A 35 1.98 -10.35 -14.47
C LEU A 35 1.23 -10.84 -13.23
N ASP A 36 0.68 -12.04 -13.29
CA ASP A 36 0.06 -12.67 -12.11
C ASP A 36 1.11 -12.94 -11.03
N ASP A 37 2.31 -13.34 -11.45
CA ASP A 37 3.44 -13.62 -10.57
C ASP A 37 4.74 -13.36 -11.32
N ALA A 38 5.43 -12.28 -10.96
CA ALA A 38 6.71 -11.92 -11.58
C ALA A 38 7.85 -12.87 -11.19
N SER A 39 7.71 -13.65 -10.12
CA SER A 39 8.74 -14.60 -9.67
C SER A 39 8.82 -15.88 -10.49
N THR A 40 7.79 -16.17 -11.30
CA THR A 40 7.76 -17.38 -12.15
C THR A 40 8.74 -17.31 -13.31
N ASP A 41 9.05 -16.12 -13.78
CA ASP A 41 10.07 -15.88 -14.80
C ASP A 41 11.29 -15.19 -14.18
N LYS A 42 12.28 -15.99 -13.80
CA LYS A 42 13.50 -15.51 -13.16
C LYS A 42 14.41 -14.68 -14.09
N VAL A 43 14.17 -14.71 -15.38
CA VAL A 43 14.99 -13.99 -16.36
C VAL A 43 14.42 -12.62 -16.69
N SER A 44 13.13 -12.56 -17.02
CA SER A 44 12.48 -11.33 -17.46
C SER A 44 11.48 -10.77 -16.46
N GLY A 45 11.04 -11.57 -15.48
CA GLY A 45 10.09 -11.17 -14.44
C GLY A 45 10.73 -10.56 -13.19
N TYR A 46 12.02 -10.86 -12.95
CA TYR A 46 12.69 -10.42 -11.73
C TYR A 46 12.72 -8.88 -11.61
N GLY A 47 12.25 -8.38 -10.48
CA GLY A 47 12.19 -6.93 -10.22
C GLY A 47 11.01 -6.21 -10.90
N ARG A 48 10.13 -6.90 -11.62
CA ARG A 48 8.91 -6.32 -12.17
C ARG A 48 7.78 -6.32 -11.15
N ILE A 49 6.92 -5.32 -11.28
CA ILE A 49 5.69 -5.25 -10.48
C ILE A 49 4.68 -6.26 -11.01
N ASP A 50 4.11 -7.07 -10.12
CA ASP A 50 3.02 -7.99 -10.39
C ASP A 50 1.71 -7.54 -9.74
N LYS A 51 0.65 -8.31 -9.94
CA LYS A 51 -0.67 -8.00 -9.38
C LYS A 51 -0.70 -7.97 -7.86
N ALA A 52 0.13 -8.79 -7.19
CA ALA A 52 0.20 -8.80 -5.74
C ALA A 52 0.85 -7.53 -5.18
N ILE A 53 1.91 -7.06 -5.84
CA ILE A 53 2.57 -5.80 -5.49
C ILE A 53 1.60 -4.62 -5.72
N ALA A 54 0.88 -4.59 -6.84
CA ALA A 54 -0.14 -3.57 -7.09
C ALA A 54 -1.25 -3.58 -6.01
N GLN A 55 -1.68 -4.78 -5.58
CA GLN A 55 -2.64 -4.93 -4.48
C GLN A 55 -2.10 -4.37 -3.16
N ALA A 56 -0.82 -4.58 -2.87
CA ALA A 56 -0.19 -4.02 -1.68
C ALA A 56 -0.17 -2.48 -1.71
N PHE A 57 0.11 -1.87 -2.87
CA PHE A 57 0.02 -0.40 -3.03
C PHE A 57 -1.40 0.14 -2.90
N ILE A 58 -2.42 -0.61 -3.35
CA ILE A 58 -3.83 -0.24 -3.11
C ILE A 58 -4.12 -0.21 -1.61
N ILE A 59 -3.69 -1.22 -0.86
CA ILE A 59 -3.86 -1.28 0.60
C ILE A 59 -3.14 -0.11 1.26
N GLU A 60 -1.92 0.19 0.85
CA GLU A 60 -1.15 1.31 1.37
C GLU A 60 -1.85 2.65 1.12
N ALA A 61 -2.28 2.94 -0.10
CA ALA A 61 -3.00 4.16 -0.44
C ALA A 61 -4.29 4.32 0.38
N LEU A 62 -5.09 3.25 0.51
CA LEU A 62 -6.31 3.27 1.31
C LEU A 62 -6.03 3.44 2.81
N THR A 63 -4.92 2.89 3.31
CA THR A 63 -4.49 3.06 4.70
C THR A 63 -4.13 4.52 4.97
N TYR A 64 -3.40 5.18 4.06
CA TYR A 64 -3.15 6.61 4.15
C TYR A 64 -4.45 7.41 4.13
N ARG A 65 -5.38 7.12 3.21
CA ARG A 65 -6.69 7.77 3.14
C ARG A 65 -7.50 7.62 4.43
N ALA A 66 -7.44 6.45 5.09
CA ALA A 66 -8.12 6.18 6.34
C ALA A 66 -7.39 6.72 7.57
N SER A 67 -6.16 7.23 7.41
CA SER A 67 -5.37 7.77 8.51
C SER A 67 -5.98 9.06 9.09
N TRP A 68 -5.60 9.40 10.31
CA TRP A 68 -6.08 10.58 11.05
C TRP A 68 -6.02 11.88 10.22
N LEU A 69 -4.95 12.07 9.44
CA LEU A 69 -4.76 13.28 8.63
C LEU A 69 -5.78 13.40 7.49
N PHE A 70 -6.06 12.29 6.80
CA PHE A 70 -6.84 12.29 5.56
C PHE A 70 -8.30 11.83 5.77
N ASN A 71 -8.64 11.32 6.94
CA ASN A 71 -9.98 10.81 7.25
C ASN A 71 -10.89 11.85 7.92
N GLY A 72 -10.53 13.13 7.83
CA GLY A 72 -11.35 14.24 8.36
C GLY A 72 -11.26 14.45 9.87
N GLU A 73 -10.31 13.81 10.56
CA GLU A 73 -10.08 14.01 12.00
C GLU A 73 -9.14 15.19 12.28
N CYS A 74 -8.29 15.54 11.29
CA CYS A 74 -7.36 16.64 11.39
C CYS A 74 -7.96 17.94 10.86
N ASN A 75 -8.06 18.95 11.69
CA ASN A 75 -8.54 20.27 11.29
C ASN A 75 -7.44 21.19 10.74
N TYR A 76 -6.19 20.74 10.72
CA TYR A 76 -5.04 21.58 10.37
C TYR A 76 -5.13 22.16 8.95
N TYR A 77 -5.72 21.39 8.01
CA TYR A 77 -5.88 21.78 6.61
C TYR A 77 -7.35 22.08 6.23
N SER A 78 -8.22 22.26 7.22
CA SER A 78 -9.66 22.49 6.99
C SER A 78 -9.98 23.75 6.17
N ASP A 79 -9.05 24.72 6.16
CA ASP A 79 -9.23 25.99 5.43
C ASP A 79 -8.68 25.95 4.02
N LEU A 80 -7.96 24.89 3.65
CA LEU A 80 -7.48 24.75 2.28
C LEU A 80 -8.65 24.52 1.33
N ALA A 81 -8.83 25.48 0.42
CA ALA A 81 -9.87 25.45 -0.61
C ALA A 81 -9.34 25.94 -1.95
N ASN A 82 -10.01 25.59 -3.01
CA ASN A 82 -9.86 26.20 -4.31
C ASN A 82 -10.53 27.58 -4.34
N THR A 83 -10.29 28.35 -5.38
CA THR A 83 -10.90 29.68 -5.57
C THR A 83 -12.42 29.65 -5.67
N ASP A 84 -13.00 28.52 -6.07
CA ASP A 84 -14.44 28.25 -6.13
C ASP A 84 -15.05 27.84 -4.77
N GLY A 85 -14.22 27.74 -3.71
CA GLY A 85 -14.63 27.34 -2.39
C GLY A 85 -14.64 25.84 -2.13
N THR A 86 -14.28 25.02 -3.12
CA THR A 86 -14.16 23.55 -2.94
C THR A 86 -13.09 23.22 -1.92
N LYS A 87 -13.46 22.59 -0.82
CA LYS A 87 -12.53 22.15 0.23
C LYS A 87 -11.67 20.99 -0.26
N LEU A 88 -10.35 21.09 -0.07
CA LEU A 88 -9.40 20.09 -0.56
C LEU A 88 -9.27 18.89 0.38
N PHE A 89 -9.42 19.09 1.68
CA PHE A 89 -9.42 18.04 2.67
C PHE A 89 -10.84 17.76 3.15
N PRO A 90 -11.17 16.50 3.48
CA PRO A 90 -12.48 16.15 3.99
C PRO A 90 -12.76 16.92 5.29
N ASN A 91 -13.88 17.63 5.33
CA ASN A 91 -14.26 18.44 6.47
C ASN A 91 -15.20 17.65 7.37
N LYS A 92 -14.62 16.86 8.26
CA LYS A 92 -15.33 16.08 9.29
C LYS A 92 -16.39 15.14 8.71
N PRO A 93 -16.03 14.13 7.93
CA PRO A 93 -16.98 13.10 7.63
C PRO A 93 -17.51 12.52 8.96
N ASP A 94 -18.77 12.11 8.95
CA ASP A 94 -19.35 11.45 10.11
C ASP A 94 -18.59 10.16 10.46
N GLU A 95 -18.82 9.62 11.65
CA GLU A 95 -18.15 8.40 12.11
C GLU A 95 -18.43 7.19 11.21
N ALA A 96 -19.57 7.17 10.51
CA ALA A 96 -19.88 6.11 9.55
C ALA A 96 -18.98 6.20 8.31
N ALA A 97 -18.75 7.41 7.79
CA ALA A 97 -17.83 7.63 6.66
C ALA A 97 -16.38 7.25 7.03
N LYS A 98 -15.91 7.62 8.22
CA LYS A 98 -14.59 7.24 8.71
C LYS A 98 -14.43 5.73 8.80
N ARG A 99 -15.42 5.03 9.37
CA ARG A 99 -15.44 3.56 9.44
C ARG A 99 -15.48 2.92 8.06
N ALA A 100 -16.22 3.51 7.10
CA ALA A 100 -16.28 3.03 5.73
C ALA A 100 -14.90 3.06 5.04
N ASN A 101 -14.07 4.07 5.30
CA ASN A 101 -12.70 4.11 4.79
C ASN A 101 -11.84 2.97 5.36
N TRP A 102 -11.90 2.72 6.67
CA TRP A 102 -11.22 1.57 7.27
C TRP A 102 -11.77 0.23 6.78
N GLN A 103 -13.08 0.14 6.52
CA GLN A 103 -13.66 -1.08 5.94
C GLN A 103 -13.13 -1.36 4.54
N LYS A 104 -12.85 -0.33 3.73
CA LYS A 104 -12.19 -0.50 2.42
C LYS A 104 -10.81 -1.12 2.59
N VAL A 105 -10.00 -0.65 3.55
CA VAL A 105 -8.67 -1.24 3.85
C VAL A 105 -8.82 -2.72 4.21
N ILE A 106 -9.72 -3.06 5.13
CA ILE A 106 -9.96 -4.45 5.55
C ILE A 106 -10.35 -5.34 4.36
N ASN A 107 -11.25 -4.85 3.50
CA ASN A 107 -11.70 -5.59 2.33
C ASN A 107 -10.55 -5.88 1.36
N GLU A 108 -9.69 -4.89 1.09
CA GLU A 108 -8.54 -5.09 0.20
C GLU A 108 -7.46 -5.98 0.84
N CYS A 109 -7.27 -5.93 2.16
CA CYS A 109 -6.43 -6.90 2.88
C CYS A 109 -6.97 -8.33 2.74
N ASN A 110 -8.27 -8.52 2.93
CA ASN A 110 -8.90 -9.84 2.75
C ASN A 110 -8.75 -10.35 1.31
N THR A 111 -8.89 -9.45 0.33
CA THR A 111 -8.65 -9.76 -1.08
C THR A 111 -7.20 -10.19 -1.31
N PHE A 112 -6.23 -9.50 -0.71
CA PHE A 112 -4.83 -9.88 -0.79
C PHE A 112 -4.59 -11.29 -0.24
N PHE A 113 -5.05 -11.56 0.97
CA PHE A 113 -4.86 -12.88 1.59
C PHE A 113 -5.59 -14.00 0.84
N SER A 114 -6.77 -13.73 0.30
CA SER A 114 -7.51 -14.71 -0.50
C SER A 114 -6.81 -15.05 -1.80
N ASN A 115 -6.25 -14.06 -2.49
CA ASN A 115 -5.67 -14.25 -3.82
C ASN A 115 -4.18 -14.65 -3.76
N TYR A 116 -3.45 -14.14 -2.77
CA TYR A 116 -1.99 -14.22 -2.74
C TYR A 116 -1.42 -14.82 -1.44
N GLY A 117 -2.24 -15.06 -0.43
CA GLY A 117 -1.78 -15.54 0.88
C GLY A 117 -1.09 -16.91 0.83
N SER A 118 -1.38 -17.73 -0.19
CA SER A 118 -0.66 -19.00 -0.41
C SER A 118 0.77 -18.82 -0.92
N ARG A 119 1.07 -17.67 -1.56
CA ARG A 119 2.40 -17.36 -2.10
C ARG A 119 3.28 -16.60 -1.11
N TYR A 120 2.67 -15.78 -0.28
CA TYR A 120 3.37 -14.90 0.63
C TYR A 120 3.12 -15.32 2.07
N HIS A 121 4.17 -15.56 2.80
CA HIS A 121 4.14 -15.89 4.21
C HIS A 121 5.27 -15.16 4.94
N LEU A 122 5.10 -14.98 6.24
CA LEU A 122 6.18 -14.43 7.05
C LEU A 122 7.31 -15.43 7.08
N MET A 123 8.53 -14.93 6.85
CA MET A 123 9.74 -15.72 6.94
C MET A 123 10.11 -15.90 8.42
N TYR A 124 10.34 -17.13 8.81
CA TYR A 124 10.87 -17.48 10.12
C TYR A 124 12.22 -18.12 9.97
N THR A 125 13.08 -17.91 10.94
CA THR A 125 14.38 -18.60 11.02
C THR A 125 14.50 -19.32 12.35
N ASN A 126 15.04 -20.55 12.31
CA ASN A 126 15.40 -21.27 13.52
C ASN A 126 16.68 -20.66 14.18
N LYS A 127 17.13 -21.25 15.29
CA LYS A 127 18.34 -20.82 16.00
C LYS A 127 19.61 -20.85 15.14
N ASP A 128 19.65 -21.70 14.13
CA ASP A 128 20.80 -21.90 13.23
C ASP A 128 20.72 -20.95 12.00
N GLY A 129 19.73 -20.05 11.95
CA GLY A 129 19.52 -19.11 10.85
C GLY A 129 18.87 -19.71 9.61
N VAL A 130 18.38 -20.95 9.69
CA VAL A 130 17.73 -21.63 8.57
C VAL A 130 16.26 -21.21 8.48
N SER A 131 15.78 -20.87 7.28
CA SER A 131 14.36 -20.56 7.02
C SER A 131 13.46 -21.75 7.36
N VAL A 132 12.41 -21.47 8.12
CA VAL A 132 11.39 -22.45 8.51
C VAL A 132 9.99 -21.93 8.17
N SER A 133 9.04 -22.85 7.98
CA SER A 133 7.68 -22.53 7.50
C SER A 133 6.73 -21.99 8.57
N GLY A 134 7.19 -21.79 9.80
CA GLY A 134 6.36 -21.28 10.89
C GLY A 134 7.15 -20.91 12.12
N PRO A 135 6.48 -20.41 13.17
CA PRO A 135 7.11 -20.14 14.46
C PRO A 135 7.76 -21.40 14.98
N ASP A 136 8.99 -21.26 15.38
CA ASP A 136 9.87 -22.35 15.71
C ASP A 136 9.34 -23.21 16.89
N SER A 137 9.34 -24.51 16.69
CA SER A 137 9.13 -25.49 17.75
C SER A 137 10.29 -25.60 18.77
N GLU A 138 11.41 -24.92 18.53
CA GLU A 138 12.62 -24.97 19.34
C GLU A 138 12.66 -23.97 20.53
N GLY A 139 11.53 -23.40 20.92
CA GLY A 139 11.40 -22.59 22.13
C GLY A 139 11.66 -21.10 21.98
N PHE A 140 11.83 -20.59 20.77
CA PHE A 140 11.82 -19.14 20.54
C PHE A 140 10.39 -18.62 20.52
N SER A 141 10.18 -17.46 21.16
CA SER A 141 8.92 -16.77 21.02
C SER A 141 8.71 -16.38 19.53
N PRO A 142 7.46 -16.33 19.04
CA PRO A 142 7.16 -15.87 17.68
C PRO A 142 7.82 -14.52 17.34
N THR A 143 7.92 -13.63 18.33
CA THR A 143 8.57 -12.31 18.19
C THR A 143 10.06 -12.42 17.91
N GLU A 144 10.78 -13.32 18.57
CA GLU A 144 12.22 -13.48 18.36
C GLU A 144 12.52 -14.16 17.01
N SER A 145 11.73 -15.15 16.65
CA SER A 145 11.82 -15.79 15.34
C SER A 145 11.61 -14.79 14.20
N TYR A 146 10.62 -13.90 14.34
CA TYR A 146 10.36 -12.81 13.40
C TYR A 146 11.53 -11.81 13.33
N ARG A 147 12.07 -11.37 14.47
CA ARG A 147 13.23 -10.45 14.51
C ARG A 147 14.45 -11.04 13.81
N ARG A 148 14.71 -12.34 13.96
CA ARG A 148 15.79 -13.03 13.27
C ARG A 148 15.57 -13.09 11.78
N ALA A 149 14.36 -13.43 11.33
CA ALA A 149 14.02 -13.45 9.92
C ALA A 149 14.23 -12.07 9.25
N VAL A 150 13.80 -11.00 9.90
CA VAL A 150 14.01 -9.63 9.42
C VAL A 150 15.51 -9.28 9.34
N ARG A 151 16.30 -9.62 10.36
CA ARG A 151 17.75 -9.39 10.32
C ARG A 151 18.43 -10.16 9.20
N THR A 152 18.08 -11.43 9.00
CA THR A 152 18.62 -12.26 7.92
C THR A 152 18.29 -11.66 6.56
N LEU A 153 17.04 -11.25 6.34
CA LEU A 153 16.60 -10.62 5.09
C LEU A 153 17.47 -9.39 4.77
N PHE A 154 17.68 -8.49 5.73
CA PHE A 154 18.49 -7.29 5.52
C PHE A 154 19.98 -7.60 5.32
N SER A 155 20.52 -8.62 5.99
CA SER A 155 21.92 -9.03 5.80
C SER A 155 22.16 -9.64 4.42
N GLU A 156 21.23 -10.46 3.93
CA GLU A 156 21.30 -11.05 2.59
C GLU A 156 21.17 -10.01 1.48
N MET A 157 20.26 -9.02 1.64
CA MET A 157 20.17 -7.89 0.70
C MET A 157 21.46 -7.05 0.65
N GLY A 158 22.22 -7.01 1.74
CA GLY A 158 23.52 -6.31 1.80
C GLY A 158 24.66 -7.08 1.16
N ASN A 159 24.60 -8.40 1.15
CA ASN A 159 25.68 -9.28 0.67
C ASN A 159 25.57 -9.64 -0.83
N ASN A 160 24.43 -9.44 -1.46
CA ASN A 160 24.26 -9.67 -2.91
C ASN A 160 24.79 -8.50 -3.78
N LYS A 161 25.88 -7.88 -3.35
CA LYS A 161 26.61 -6.86 -4.13
C LYS A 161 27.90 -7.42 -4.74
N GLU A 162 27.84 -8.60 -5.32
CA GLU A 162 28.88 -9.08 -6.24
C GLU A 162 28.26 -9.50 -7.58
#